data_5588acbc08c560f6b2c75e041fe900d9
#
_entry.id   5588acbc08c560f6b2c75e041fe900d9
#
_cell.length_a   1.000
_cell.length_b   1.000
_cell.length_c   1.000
_cell.angle_alpha   90.00
_cell.angle_beta   90.00
_cell.angle_gamma   90.00
#
_symmetry.space_group_name_H-M   'P 1'
#
loop_
_entity.id
_entity.type
_entity.pdbx_description
1 polymer ?
#
loop_
_entity_poly.entity_id
_entity_poly.type
_entity_poly.pdbx_seq_one_letter_code
_entity_poly.pdbx_strand_id
1 'polypeptide(L)'
;TVQFILEMEKAGADLIEIGIPFSDPTAEGVVIQEANIRSLGNGMTTDGVFEIVKRVREQSQIPLAFMTYVNPVFHYGYEKFFTKCEELGISAIIIPDVPYEEKAEVEAPAKTHGVKVISMIAPTSESRIRQIASEAEGFIYVVSSMGVTGVRSEIKTNLPAIVESIRTVTDVPCAIGFGISTPEQAKAMASISDGAIVGSAIVKIIAKYGKD
;
A
#
# COMPACT_ATOMS: atom_id res chain seq x y z
N THR A 1 12.86 -9.06 8.08
CA THR A 1 12.09 -7.89 7.58
C THR A 1 12.76 -6.57 7.97
N VAL A 2 13.15 -6.35 9.24
CA VAL A 2 13.79 -5.09 9.69
C VAL A 2 14.95 -4.69 8.77
N GLN A 3 15.90 -5.59 8.55
CA GLN A 3 17.08 -5.33 7.69
C GLN A 3 16.66 -4.92 6.26
N PHE A 4 15.65 -5.55 5.68
CA PHE A 4 15.18 -5.20 4.33
C PHE A 4 14.60 -3.78 4.27
N ILE A 5 13.87 -3.36 5.29
CA ILE A 5 13.32 -2.00 5.39
C ILE A 5 14.46 -0.98 5.44
N LEU A 6 15.47 -1.22 6.29
CA LEU A 6 16.63 -0.33 6.42
C LEU A 6 17.48 -0.26 5.13
N GLU A 7 17.62 -1.37 4.41
CA GLU A 7 18.33 -1.38 3.12
C GLU A 7 17.53 -0.67 2.01
N MET A 8 16.20 -0.80 1.99
CA MET A 8 15.38 -0.04 1.06
C MET A 8 15.44 1.47 1.33
N GLU A 9 15.42 1.90 2.59
CA GLU A 9 15.64 3.30 2.98
C GLU A 9 17.00 3.81 2.50
N LYS A 10 18.08 3.07 2.76
CA LYS A 10 19.44 3.42 2.26
C LYS A 10 19.50 3.49 0.74
N ALA A 11 18.73 2.68 0.05
CA ALA A 11 18.63 2.70 -1.40
C ALA A 11 17.81 3.87 -1.95
N GLY A 12 17.20 4.69 -1.09
CA GLY A 12 16.47 5.90 -1.46
C GLY A 12 14.96 5.72 -1.57
N ALA A 13 14.37 4.75 -0.91
CA ALA A 13 12.92 4.68 -0.77
C ALA A 13 12.42 5.84 0.10
N ASP A 14 11.33 6.50 -0.30
CA ASP A 14 10.72 7.62 0.43
C ASP A 14 9.67 7.17 1.44
N LEU A 15 9.06 6.01 1.22
CA LEU A 15 8.06 5.38 2.05
C LEU A 15 8.13 3.86 1.89
N ILE A 16 7.91 3.12 2.97
CA ILE A 16 7.83 1.66 2.94
C ILE A 16 6.43 1.20 3.30
N GLU A 17 5.86 0.37 2.45
CA GLU A 17 4.61 -0.34 2.72
C GLU A 17 4.92 -1.69 3.37
N ILE A 18 4.37 -1.93 4.56
CA ILE A 18 4.52 -3.19 5.29
C ILE A 18 3.20 -3.97 5.19
N GLY A 19 3.26 -5.12 4.54
CA GLY A 19 2.12 -6.04 4.47
C GLY A 19 1.86 -6.71 5.82
N ILE A 20 0.64 -6.60 6.35
CA ILE A 20 0.15 -7.44 7.44
C ILE A 20 -0.43 -8.70 6.79
N PRO A 21 0.13 -9.90 7.05
CA PRO A 21 -0.29 -11.10 6.35
C PRO A 21 -1.74 -11.48 6.68
N PHE A 22 -2.45 -11.93 5.65
CA PHE A 22 -3.83 -12.38 5.75
C PHE A 22 -4.03 -13.67 4.94
N SER A 23 -4.85 -14.58 5.46
CA SER A 23 -5.09 -15.90 4.84
C SER A 23 -5.96 -15.86 3.59
N ASP A 24 -6.84 -14.85 3.50
CA ASP A 24 -7.90 -14.78 2.48
C ASP A 24 -7.86 -13.48 1.67
N PRO A 25 -6.72 -13.12 1.04
CA PRO A 25 -6.57 -11.89 0.29
C PRO A 25 -7.42 -11.91 -0.99
N THR A 26 -8.08 -10.80 -1.31
CA THR A 26 -8.96 -10.66 -2.48
C THR A 26 -8.34 -9.90 -3.64
N ALA A 27 -7.27 -9.13 -3.40
CA ALA A 27 -6.68 -8.20 -4.37
C ALA A 27 -5.19 -8.46 -4.65
N GLU A 28 -4.67 -9.65 -4.35
CA GLU A 28 -3.25 -9.95 -4.45
C GLU A 28 -2.92 -11.00 -5.50
N GLY A 29 -1.78 -10.79 -6.18
CA GLY A 29 -1.18 -11.78 -7.07
C GLY A 29 -0.43 -12.88 -6.31
N VAL A 30 -0.08 -13.95 -7.01
CA VAL A 30 0.56 -15.18 -6.48
C VAL A 30 1.79 -14.86 -5.60
N VAL A 31 2.62 -13.91 -5.98
CA VAL A 31 3.85 -13.56 -5.23
C VAL A 31 3.54 -13.10 -3.80
N ILE A 32 2.54 -12.25 -3.65
CA ILE A 32 2.15 -11.72 -2.34
C ILE A 32 1.37 -12.78 -1.55
N GLN A 33 0.52 -13.57 -2.22
CA GLN A 33 -0.15 -14.71 -1.59
C GLN A 33 0.85 -15.72 -1.01
N GLU A 34 1.89 -16.09 -1.76
CA GLU A 34 2.95 -16.95 -1.27
C GLU A 34 3.74 -16.33 -0.11
N ALA A 35 3.95 -15.02 -0.12
CA ALA A 35 4.58 -14.31 1.00
C ALA A 35 3.70 -14.35 2.25
N ASN A 36 2.38 -14.15 2.11
CA ASN A 36 1.42 -14.30 3.21
C ASN A 36 1.46 -15.71 3.80
N ILE A 37 1.39 -16.74 2.94
CA ILE A 37 1.46 -18.15 3.37
C ILE A 37 2.75 -18.43 4.15
N ARG A 38 3.91 -17.98 3.65
CA ARG A 38 5.19 -18.15 4.35
C ARG A 38 5.21 -17.42 5.70
N SER A 39 4.69 -16.21 5.76
CA SER A 39 4.65 -15.40 6.97
C SER A 39 3.74 -16.02 8.04
N LEU A 40 2.52 -16.37 7.66
CA LEU A 40 1.55 -17.03 8.55
C LEU A 40 2.03 -18.42 9.00
N GLY A 41 2.62 -19.20 8.09
CA GLY A 41 3.20 -20.51 8.38
C GLY A 41 4.36 -20.48 9.38
N ASN A 42 5.03 -19.31 9.51
CA ASN A 42 6.04 -19.07 10.54
C ASN A 42 5.47 -18.40 11.81
N GLY A 43 4.16 -18.37 11.98
CA GLY A 43 3.49 -17.86 13.17
C GLY A 43 3.43 -16.33 13.27
N MET A 44 3.58 -15.61 12.16
CA MET A 44 3.44 -14.15 12.16
C MET A 44 2.00 -13.75 12.52
N THR A 45 1.89 -12.75 13.38
CA THR A 45 0.63 -12.17 13.83
C THR A 45 0.66 -10.65 13.63
N THR A 46 -0.47 -9.98 13.77
CA THR A 46 -0.53 -8.52 13.74
C THR A 46 0.36 -7.89 14.83
N ASP A 47 0.39 -8.47 16.05
CA ASP A 47 1.32 -8.03 17.10
C ASP A 47 2.78 -8.23 16.69
N GLY A 48 3.09 -9.34 16.01
CA GLY A 48 4.43 -9.59 15.47
C GLY A 48 4.86 -8.54 14.43
N VAL A 49 3.93 -8.04 13.62
CA VAL A 49 4.22 -6.95 12.69
C VAL A 49 4.48 -5.63 13.43
N PHE A 50 3.72 -5.32 14.48
CA PHE A 50 3.99 -4.16 15.35
C PHE A 50 5.37 -4.24 16.01
N GLU A 51 5.79 -5.43 16.47
CA GLU A 51 7.15 -5.61 17.00
C GLU A 51 8.25 -5.40 15.94
N ILE A 52 8.00 -5.77 14.69
CA ILE A 52 8.91 -5.44 13.58
C ILE A 52 9.02 -3.92 13.41
N VAL A 53 7.90 -3.21 13.39
CA VAL A 53 7.88 -1.74 13.27
C VAL A 53 8.64 -1.09 14.43
N LYS A 54 8.40 -1.53 15.67
CA LYS A 54 9.12 -1.05 16.84
C LYS A 54 10.63 -1.15 16.67
N ARG A 55 11.13 -2.28 16.20
CA ARG A 55 12.56 -2.49 15.93
C ARG A 55 13.09 -1.64 14.78
N VAL A 56 12.26 -1.34 13.78
CA VAL A 56 12.62 -0.39 12.72
C VAL A 56 12.77 1.01 13.31
N ARG A 57 11.84 1.44 14.16
CA ARG A 57 11.86 2.77 14.79
C ARG A 57 13.06 3.03 15.70
N GLU A 58 13.73 1.99 16.19
CA GLU A 58 15.02 2.14 16.90
C GLU A 58 16.14 2.69 16.00
N GLN A 59 16.00 2.61 14.67
CA GLN A 59 17.06 2.92 13.71
C GLN A 59 16.63 3.86 12.58
N SER A 60 15.32 4.03 12.36
CA SER A 60 14.78 4.75 11.20
C SER A 60 13.50 5.51 11.54
N GLN A 61 13.37 6.69 10.91
CA GLN A 61 12.15 7.49 10.94
C GLN A 61 11.47 7.55 9.55
N ILE A 62 11.85 6.66 8.64
CA ILE A 62 11.22 6.58 7.32
C ILE A 62 9.69 6.48 7.45
N PRO A 63 8.91 7.19 6.63
CA PRO A 63 7.47 7.01 6.59
C PRO A 63 7.10 5.54 6.35
N LEU A 64 6.23 5.00 7.20
CA LEU A 64 5.73 3.62 7.09
C LEU A 64 4.22 3.65 6.90
N ALA A 65 3.75 2.84 5.96
CA ALA A 65 2.33 2.56 5.77
C ALA A 65 2.08 1.06 5.97
N PHE A 66 0.93 0.70 6.53
CA PHE A 66 0.47 -0.68 6.49
C PHE A 66 -0.35 -0.94 5.22
N MET A 67 -0.20 -2.14 4.67
CA MET A 67 -1.10 -2.69 3.66
C MET A 67 -1.72 -3.97 4.19
N THR A 68 -3.03 -4.00 4.28
CA THR A 68 -3.79 -5.17 4.76
C THR A 68 -5.24 -5.10 4.31
N TYR A 69 -6.06 -6.02 4.78
CA TYR A 69 -7.50 -6.09 4.52
C TYR A 69 -8.27 -5.61 5.74
N VAL A 70 -9.55 -5.29 5.57
CA VAL A 70 -10.39 -4.78 6.68
C VAL A 70 -10.52 -5.81 7.80
N ASN A 71 -10.65 -7.08 7.45
CA ASN A 71 -10.89 -8.14 8.45
C ASN A 71 -9.78 -8.27 9.52
N PRO A 72 -8.48 -8.31 9.22
CA PRO A 72 -7.43 -8.26 10.24
C PRO A 72 -7.53 -7.05 11.17
N VAL A 73 -7.85 -5.88 10.65
CA VAL A 73 -7.99 -4.65 11.45
C VAL A 73 -9.22 -4.70 12.34
N PHE A 74 -10.36 -5.11 11.76
CA PHE A 74 -11.62 -5.29 12.49
C PHE A 74 -11.48 -6.31 13.63
N HIS A 75 -10.88 -7.47 13.35
CA HIS A 75 -10.69 -8.51 14.34
C HIS A 75 -9.73 -8.10 15.47
N TYR A 76 -8.71 -7.30 15.15
CA TYR A 76 -7.80 -6.73 16.15
C TYR A 76 -8.48 -5.69 17.03
N GLY A 77 -9.53 -5.03 16.51
CA GLY A 77 -10.26 -3.90 17.07
C GLY A 77 -9.65 -2.57 16.61
N TYR A 78 -10.45 -1.74 15.93
CA TYR A 78 -10.02 -0.48 15.33
C TYR A 78 -9.26 0.43 16.31
N GLU A 79 -9.84 0.68 17.46
CA GLU A 79 -9.23 1.56 18.47
C GLU A 79 -7.86 1.05 18.93
N LYS A 80 -7.77 -0.23 19.27
CA LYS A 80 -6.51 -0.87 19.70
C LYS A 80 -5.45 -0.86 18.59
N PHE A 81 -5.88 -1.09 17.33
CA PHE A 81 -4.99 -1.11 16.19
C PHE A 81 -4.41 0.27 15.90
N PHE A 82 -5.26 1.30 15.84
CA PHE A 82 -4.82 2.64 15.51
C PHE A 82 -4.07 3.33 16.66
N THR A 83 -4.38 3.02 17.92
CA THR A 83 -3.53 3.41 19.07
C THR A 83 -2.10 2.90 18.88
N LYS A 84 -1.91 1.64 18.52
CA LYS A 84 -0.57 1.09 18.25
C LYS A 84 0.11 1.74 17.04
N CYS A 85 -0.66 2.06 16.00
CA CYS A 85 -0.13 2.79 14.84
C CYS A 85 0.41 4.16 15.26
N GLU A 86 -0.34 4.92 16.07
CA GLU A 86 0.08 6.21 16.60
C GLU A 86 1.35 6.08 17.46
N GLU A 87 1.37 5.16 18.43
CA GLU A 87 2.53 4.90 19.31
C GLU A 87 3.81 4.60 18.54
N LEU A 88 3.70 3.95 17.37
CA LEU A 88 4.83 3.51 16.55
C LEU A 88 5.08 4.42 15.33
N GLY A 89 4.33 5.51 15.21
CA GLY A 89 4.50 6.47 14.12
C GLY A 89 4.19 5.89 12.74
N ILE A 90 3.19 4.99 12.64
CA ILE A 90 2.65 4.56 11.34
C ILE A 90 1.84 5.70 10.75
N SER A 91 2.21 6.16 9.57
CA SER A 91 1.63 7.36 8.95
C SER A 91 0.35 7.10 8.18
N ALA A 92 0.18 5.87 7.67
CA ALA A 92 -0.93 5.56 6.77
C ALA A 92 -1.28 4.06 6.76
N ILE A 93 -2.48 3.77 6.27
CA ILE A 93 -2.93 2.41 5.98
C ILE A 93 -3.61 2.33 4.61
N ILE A 94 -3.35 1.24 3.89
CA ILE A 94 -3.95 0.91 2.59
C ILE A 94 -4.80 -0.33 2.79
N ILE A 95 -6.11 -0.25 2.49
CA ILE A 95 -7.07 -1.34 2.66
C ILE A 95 -7.84 -1.54 1.35
N PRO A 96 -7.38 -2.44 0.48
CA PRO A 96 -7.91 -2.58 -0.88
C PRO A 96 -9.36 -3.07 -0.98
N ASP A 97 -9.87 -3.72 0.05
CA ASP A 97 -11.22 -4.30 0.10
C ASP A 97 -12.27 -3.38 0.75
N VAL A 98 -11.89 -2.17 1.14
CA VAL A 98 -12.83 -1.15 1.61
C VAL A 98 -13.16 -0.21 0.46
N PRO A 99 -14.40 -0.24 -0.07
CA PRO A 99 -14.82 0.68 -1.11
C PRO A 99 -14.94 2.11 -0.56
N TYR A 100 -14.85 3.08 -1.45
CA TYR A 100 -14.94 4.50 -1.09
C TYR A 100 -16.18 4.83 -0.24
N GLU A 101 -17.31 4.22 -0.54
CA GLU A 101 -18.59 4.44 0.15
C GLU A 101 -18.58 3.94 1.60
N GLU A 102 -17.74 2.96 1.92
CA GLU A 102 -17.64 2.33 3.25
C GLU A 102 -16.42 2.79 4.05
N LYS A 103 -15.57 3.64 3.46
CA LYS A 103 -14.30 4.05 4.08
C LYS A 103 -14.46 4.70 5.46
N ALA A 104 -15.59 5.36 5.70
CA ALA A 104 -15.87 6.09 6.94
C ALA A 104 -15.75 5.22 8.19
N GLU A 105 -16.07 3.92 8.09
CA GLU A 105 -15.95 2.97 9.21
C GLU A 105 -14.50 2.86 9.72
N VAL A 106 -13.53 2.84 8.81
CA VAL A 106 -12.11 2.73 9.13
C VAL A 106 -11.47 4.11 9.31
N GLU A 107 -11.88 5.09 8.50
CA GLU A 107 -11.31 6.43 8.49
C GLU A 107 -11.54 7.20 9.80
N ALA A 108 -12.72 7.05 10.40
CA ALA A 108 -13.04 7.75 11.63
C ALA A 108 -12.08 7.39 12.80
N PRO A 109 -11.88 6.11 13.16
CA PRO A 109 -10.89 5.75 14.19
C PRO A 109 -9.45 6.03 13.74
N ALA A 110 -9.09 5.81 12.47
CA ALA A 110 -7.75 6.10 11.97
C ALA A 110 -7.38 7.59 12.14
N LYS A 111 -8.29 8.48 11.81
CA LYS A 111 -8.10 9.94 11.90
C LYS A 111 -7.89 10.41 13.34
N THR A 112 -8.58 9.80 14.31
CA THR A 112 -8.41 10.11 15.73
C THR A 112 -6.98 9.87 16.20
N HIS A 113 -6.30 8.90 15.59
CA HIS A 113 -4.91 8.53 15.87
C HIS A 113 -3.88 9.06 14.86
N GLY A 114 -4.27 10.03 14.03
CA GLY A 114 -3.38 10.65 13.05
C GLY A 114 -2.93 9.75 11.89
N VAL A 115 -3.59 8.59 11.70
CA VAL A 115 -3.30 7.66 10.62
C VAL A 115 -4.19 7.96 9.41
N LYS A 116 -3.60 8.09 8.23
CA LYS A 116 -4.32 8.36 6.99
C LYS A 116 -4.75 7.08 6.31
N VAL A 117 -6.03 6.98 5.94
CA VAL A 117 -6.53 5.89 5.08
C VAL A 117 -6.31 6.29 3.63
N ILE A 118 -5.41 5.59 2.95
CA ILE A 118 -4.98 5.93 1.59
C ILE A 118 -6.08 5.60 0.59
N SER A 119 -6.46 6.61 -0.19
CA SER A 119 -7.43 6.44 -1.27
C SER A 119 -6.82 5.71 -2.45
N MET A 120 -7.50 4.64 -2.91
CA MET A 120 -7.11 3.89 -4.09
C MET A 120 -7.98 4.28 -5.28
N ILE A 121 -7.34 4.59 -6.41
CA ILE A 121 -8.02 4.93 -7.67
C ILE A 121 -7.64 3.91 -8.73
N ALA A 122 -8.63 3.16 -9.19
CA ALA A 122 -8.53 2.28 -10.35
C ALA A 122 -9.07 2.97 -11.61
N PRO A 123 -8.74 2.49 -12.82
CA PRO A 123 -9.34 2.99 -14.06
C PRO A 123 -10.86 2.82 -14.04
N THR A 124 -11.57 3.93 -13.93
CA THR A 124 -13.04 4.00 -13.83
C THR A 124 -13.53 5.31 -14.46
N SER A 125 -14.77 5.73 -14.19
CA SER A 125 -15.30 7.00 -14.70
C SER A 125 -14.56 8.21 -14.13
N GLU A 126 -14.42 9.25 -14.93
CA GLU A 126 -13.73 10.49 -14.53
C GLU A 126 -14.39 11.15 -13.31
N SER A 127 -15.73 11.14 -13.25
CA SER A 127 -16.47 11.67 -12.09
C SER A 127 -16.12 10.95 -10.79
N ARG A 128 -15.99 9.63 -10.83
CA ARG A 128 -15.61 8.83 -9.66
C ARG A 128 -14.15 9.08 -9.25
N ILE A 129 -13.25 9.20 -10.23
CA ILE A 129 -11.84 9.55 -9.96
C ILE A 129 -11.76 10.89 -9.20
N ARG A 130 -12.45 11.93 -9.70
CA ARG A 130 -12.48 13.24 -9.06
C ARG A 130 -13.10 13.21 -7.66
N GLN A 131 -14.20 12.47 -7.49
CA GLN A 131 -14.86 12.32 -6.20
C GLN A 131 -13.90 11.73 -5.15
N ILE A 132 -13.26 10.60 -5.46
CA ILE A 132 -12.31 9.95 -4.56
C ILE A 132 -11.11 10.86 -4.28
N ALA A 133 -10.57 11.50 -5.31
CA ALA A 133 -9.39 12.35 -5.20
C ALA A 133 -9.63 13.61 -4.37
N SER A 134 -10.82 14.21 -4.43
CA SER A 134 -11.15 15.44 -3.68
C SER A 134 -11.14 15.28 -2.16
N GLU A 135 -11.30 14.06 -1.66
CA GLU A 135 -11.29 13.75 -0.23
C GLU A 135 -10.02 13.00 0.21
N ALA A 136 -9.08 12.79 -0.71
CA ALA A 136 -7.88 12.03 -0.42
C ALA A 136 -6.93 12.76 0.54
N GLU A 137 -6.28 12.00 1.42
CA GLU A 137 -5.23 12.46 2.31
C GLU A 137 -3.95 11.63 2.14
N GLY A 138 -2.80 12.20 2.50
CA GLY A 138 -1.52 11.52 2.43
C GLY A 138 -0.99 11.41 1.01
N PHE A 139 -1.30 10.33 0.33
CA PHE A 139 -1.09 10.15 -1.10
C PHE A 139 -2.25 9.37 -1.72
N ILE A 140 -2.36 9.42 -3.04
CA ILE A 140 -3.34 8.65 -3.80
C ILE A 140 -2.62 7.47 -4.45
N TYR A 141 -3.11 6.26 -4.17
CA TYR A 141 -2.61 5.04 -4.82
C TYR A 141 -3.34 4.83 -6.15
N VAL A 142 -2.68 5.09 -7.27
CA VAL A 142 -3.24 4.86 -8.60
C VAL A 142 -2.90 3.44 -9.06
N VAL A 143 -3.91 2.61 -9.23
CA VAL A 143 -3.78 1.24 -9.73
C VAL A 143 -3.68 1.26 -11.25
N SER A 144 -2.57 0.75 -11.81
CA SER A 144 -2.30 0.83 -13.25
C SER A 144 -3.19 -0.06 -14.13
N SER A 145 -3.84 -1.07 -13.54
CA SER A 145 -4.74 -1.96 -14.28
C SER A 145 -5.86 -2.50 -13.40
N MET A 146 -7.03 -2.72 -14.00
CA MET A 146 -8.11 -3.49 -13.36
C MET A 146 -7.89 -4.97 -13.61
N GLY A 147 -7.51 -5.72 -12.57
CA GLY A 147 -7.56 -7.17 -12.59
C GLY A 147 -6.27 -7.89 -12.21
N VAL A 148 -6.45 -8.89 -11.36
CA VAL A 148 -5.48 -9.94 -11.05
C VAL A 148 -5.21 -10.70 -12.35
N THR A 149 -3.94 -10.76 -12.75
CA THR A 149 -3.34 -11.65 -13.75
C THR A 149 -4.28 -12.57 -14.52
N GLY A 150 -4.57 -12.24 -15.77
CA GLY A 150 -5.16 -13.11 -16.78
C GLY A 150 -4.93 -12.49 -18.15
N VAL A 151 -4.46 -13.27 -19.11
CA VAL A 151 -4.23 -12.88 -20.49
C VAL A 151 -5.47 -12.16 -21.03
N ARG A 152 -5.44 -10.83 -21.07
CA ARG A 152 -6.39 -10.02 -21.82
C ARG A 152 -5.62 -9.00 -22.64
N SER A 153 -5.97 -8.98 -23.93
CA SER A 153 -5.61 -7.96 -24.88
C SER A 153 -5.68 -6.56 -24.28
N GLU A 154 -4.65 -5.77 -24.52
CA GLU A 154 -4.42 -4.37 -24.20
C GLU A 154 -5.70 -3.52 -23.99
N ILE A 155 -6.14 -3.37 -22.74
CA ILE A 155 -6.84 -2.15 -22.36
C ILE A 155 -5.70 -1.17 -22.04
N LYS A 156 -5.36 -0.31 -22.96
CA LYS A 156 -4.42 0.80 -22.74
C LYS A 156 -5.07 1.76 -21.75
N THR A 157 -4.86 1.51 -20.45
CA THR A 157 -5.24 2.45 -19.41
C THR A 157 -4.47 3.73 -19.64
N ASN A 158 -5.16 4.83 -19.89
CA ASN A 158 -4.54 6.13 -20.08
C ASN A 158 -4.19 6.71 -18.68
N LEU A 159 -3.10 6.22 -18.09
CA LEU A 159 -2.63 6.66 -16.78
C LEU A 159 -2.37 8.17 -16.69
N PRO A 160 -1.77 8.82 -17.71
CA PRO A 160 -1.64 10.28 -17.73
C PRO A 160 -2.98 11.01 -17.57
N ALA A 161 -4.05 10.57 -18.24
CA ALA A 161 -5.36 11.20 -18.11
C ALA A 161 -5.98 11.00 -16.71
N ILE A 162 -5.72 9.86 -16.06
CA ILE A 162 -6.15 9.64 -14.68
C ILE A 162 -5.43 10.62 -13.75
N VAL A 163 -4.11 10.74 -13.86
CA VAL A 163 -3.31 11.68 -13.06
C VAL A 163 -3.74 13.13 -13.30
N GLU A 164 -3.97 13.50 -14.56
CA GLU A 164 -4.50 14.83 -14.90
C GLU A 164 -5.87 15.08 -14.25
N SER A 165 -6.79 14.11 -14.32
CA SER A 165 -8.10 14.22 -13.68
C SER A 165 -7.99 14.38 -12.14
N ILE A 166 -7.08 13.66 -11.50
CA ILE A 166 -6.78 13.82 -10.06
C ILE A 166 -6.33 15.25 -9.78
N ARG A 167 -5.37 15.77 -10.54
CA ARG A 167 -4.79 17.10 -10.34
C ARG A 167 -5.76 18.26 -10.58
N THR A 168 -6.92 18.00 -11.20
CA THR A 168 -7.97 19.04 -11.34
C THR A 168 -8.68 19.34 -10.02
N VAL A 169 -8.59 18.47 -9.02
CA VAL A 169 -9.37 18.57 -7.78
C VAL A 169 -8.53 18.54 -6.50
N THR A 170 -7.25 18.15 -6.58
CA THR A 170 -6.38 18.08 -5.40
C THR A 170 -4.90 18.20 -5.77
N ASP A 171 -4.10 18.72 -4.82
CA ASP A 171 -2.62 18.73 -4.86
C ASP A 171 -2.02 17.54 -4.08
N VAL A 172 -2.84 16.63 -3.55
CA VAL A 172 -2.36 15.43 -2.87
C VAL A 172 -1.53 14.59 -3.85
N PRO A 173 -0.27 14.23 -3.50
CA PRO A 173 0.58 13.48 -4.40
C PRO A 173 -0.03 12.14 -4.78
N CYS A 174 0.19 11.70 -6.01
CA CYS A 174 -0.24 10.40 -6.48
C CYS A 174 0.94 9.52 -6.88
N ALA A 175 0.89 8.26 -6.49
CA ALA A 175 1.87 7.25 -6.84
C ALA A 175 1.20 6.11 -7.62
N ILE A 176 1.83 5.70 -8.72
CA ILE A 176 1.31 4.62 -9.56
C ILE A 176 1.91 3.30 -9.10
N GLY A 177 1.06 2.33 -8.83
CA GLY A 177 1.44 0.98 -8.45
C GLY A 177 0.78 -0.08 -9.33
N PHE A 178 1.16 -1.33 -9.07
CA PHE A 178 0.67 -2.53 -9.72
C PHE A 178 1.43 -2.92 -11.01
N GLY A 179 2.11 -4.07 -10.93
CA GLY A 179 2.78 -4.65 -12.09
C GLY A 179 4.15 -4.07 -12.44
N ILE A 180 4.66 -3.10 -11.67
CA ILE A 180 6.00 -2.53 -11.88
C ILE A 180 7.04 -3.57 -11.45
N SER A 181 7.90 -3.99 -12.37
CA SER A 181 8.86 -5.06 -12.15
C SER A 181 10.29 -4.72 -12.57
N THR A 182 10.50 -3.59 -13.28
CA THR A 182 11.83 -3.13 -13.70
C THR A 182 12.06 -1.66 -13.35
N PRO A 183 13.33 -1.23 -13.24
CA PRO A 183 13.68 0.18 -13.00
C PRO A 183 13.13 1.12 -14.09
N GLU A 184 13.11 0.68 -15.37
CA GLU A 184 12.62 1.45 -16.50
C GLU A 184 11.11 1.70 -16.37
N GLN A 185 10.35 0.68 -15.94
CA GLN A 185 8.93 0.82 -15.66
C GLN A 185 8.68 1.76 -14.49
N ALA A 186 9.43 1.65 -13.40
CA ALA A 186 9.33 2.55 -12.26
C ALA A 186 9.61 4.00 -12.68
N LYS A 187 10.68 4.23 -13.45
CA LYS A 187 11.01 5.55 -14.01
C LYS A 187 9.90 6.10 -14.91
N ALA A 188 9.32 5.27 -15.77
CA ALA A 188 8.22 5.67 -16.64
C ALA A 188 6.98 6.09 -15.84
N MET A 189 6.62 5.35 -14.78
CA MET A 189 5.49 5.71 -13.91
C MET A 189 5.77 6.98 -13.12
N ALA A 190 6.95 7.12 -12.54
CA ALA A 190 7.36 8.32 -11.82
C ALA A 190 7.47 9.57 -12.72
N SER A 191 7.62 9.42 -14.04
CA SER A 191 7.63 10.56 -14.97
C SER A 191 6.26 11.18 -15.23
N ILE A 192 5.18 10.46 -14.94
CA ILE A 192 3.79 10.90 -15.16
C ILE A 192 3.02 11.10 -13.86
N SER A 193 3.62 10.81 -12.71
CA SER A 193 3.03 10.93 -11.37
C SER A 193 4.09 11.43 -10.37
N ASP A 194 3.76 11.47 -9.09
CA ASP A 194 4.68 11.91 -8.05
C ASP A 194 5.54 10.74 -7.50
N GLY A 195 5.20 9.50 -7.86
CA GLY A 195 5.94 8.33 -7.40
C GLY A 195 5.54 7.03 -8.08
N ALA A 196 6.35 6.00 -7.85
CA ALA A 196 6.09 4.65 -8.31
C ALA A 196 6.13 3.66 -7.13
N ILE A 197 5.17 2.75 -7.08
CA ILE A 197 5.05 1.75 -6.01
C ILE A 197 5.48 0.39 -6.56
N VAL A 198 6.49 -0.21 -5.93
CA VAL A 198 7.10 -1.47 -6.35
C VAL A 198 6.94 -2.50 -5.23
N GLY A 199 6.04 -3.45 -5.41
CA GLY A 199 5.75 -4.50 -4.42
C GLY A 199 6.31 -5.87 -4.81
N SER A 200 5.61 -6.59 -5.68
CA SER A 200 5.90 -7.98 -6.01
C SER A 200 7.34 -8.24 -6.51
N ALA A 201 7.96 -7.27 -7.19
CA ALA A 201 9.35 -7.42 -7.62
C ALA A 201 10.32 -7.49 -6.43
N ILE A 202 10.15 -6.63 -5.42
CA ILE A 202 10.93 -6.64 -4.19
C ILE A 202 10.67 -7.93 -3.40
N VAL A 203 9.41 -8.33 -3.25
CA VAL A 203 9.04 -9.56 -2.53
C VAL A 203 9.61 -10.81 -3.19
N LYS A 204 9.70 -10.86 -4.53
CA LYS A 204 10.40 -11.94 -5.26
C LYS A 204 11.88 -12.02 -4.93
N ILE A 205 12.56 -10.88 -4.87
CA ILE A 205 13.98 -10.81 -4.51
C ILE A 205 14.16 -11.33 -3.08
N ILE A 206 13.33 -10.86 -2.14
CA ILE A 206 13.36 -11.33 -0.75
C ILE A 206 13.10 -12.84 -0.67
N ALA A 207 12.14 -13.36 -1.43
CA ALA A 207 11.84 -14.79 -1.44
C ALA A 207 13.01 -15.64 -1.95
N LYS A 208 13.80 -15.10 -2.90
CA LYS A 208 14.93 -15.81 -3.50
C LYS A 208 16.20 -15.76 -2.65
N TYR A 209 16.47 -14.61 -2.03
CA TYR A 209 17.78 -14.32 -1.40
C TYR A 209 17.68 -14.01 0.10
N GLY A 210 16.49 -13.87 0.66
CA GLY A 210 16.30 -13.37 2.02
C GLY A 210 16.69 -14.33 3.15
N LYS A 211 17.36 -15.44 2.83
CA LYS A 211 17.91 -16.39 3.80
C LYS A 211 19.44 -16.38 3.85
N ASP A 212 20.09 -15.64 2.98
CA ASP A 212 21.54 -15.60 2.81
C ASP A 212 22.18 -14.43 3.58
#